data_896638dd308a2ee04761b4c5df1bad51
#
_entry.id   896638dd308a2ee04761b4c5df1bad51
#
_cell.length_a   1.000
_cell.length_b   1.000
_cell.length_c   1.000
_cell.angle_alpha   90.00
_cell.angle_beta   90.00
_cell.angle_gamma   90.00
#
_symmetry.space_group_name_H-M   'P 1'
#
loop_
_entity.id
_entity.type
_entity.pdbx_description
1 polymer ?
#
loop_
_entity_poly.entity_id
_entity_poly.type
_entity_poly.pdbx_seq_one_letter_code
_entity_poly.pdbx_strand_id
1 'polypeptide(L)'
;PYSGGLKRNIVQCLDDYDIPLKLSHTVVDIKGKERLEGITLAQVDSHGKPIPGTEEEYSCDTLLLSVGLIPENEISRGMGVDMNPVTSGPKVNESLETNIEGVFACGNVLHVHDLVDFVSEEAGTAGRNAAEYVKLGEERRQDGKEIRMNPIEGVRYTVPGTINVDRMDENLTVRFRVGGVYKNCYISAYFDDERVIHRKRPVVAPGEMEEIKLTKEQLLKYPDLQTITVKIEEA
;
A
#
# COMPACT_ATOMS: atom_id res chain seq x y z
N PRO A 1 2.46 -11.81 16.42
CA PRO A 1 3.19 -10.68 15.85
C PRO A 1 4.21 -11.18 14.82
N TYR A 2 4.45 -10.39 13.80
CA TYR A 2 5.41 -10.65 12.74
C TYR A 2 6.19 -9.36 12.45
N SER A 3 7.41 -9.50 11.90
CA SER A 3 8.15 -8.34 11.42
C SER A 3 7.49 -7.80 10.13
N GLY A 4 7.35 -6.48 10.02
CA GLY A 4 6.94 -5.82 8.78
C GLY A 4 8.02 -5.79 7.70
N GLY A 5 9.26 -6.21 8.03
CA GLY A 5 10.39 -6.25 7.09
C GLY A 5 10.39 -7.50 6.20
N LEU A 6 11.07 -7.38 5.05
CA LEU A 6 11.31 -8.52 4.17
C LEU A 6 12.16 -9.58 4.90
N LYS A 7 11.81 -10.86 4.75
CA LYS A 7 12.53 -11.96 5.40
C LYS A 7 14.04 -11.93 5.15
N ARG A 8 14.47 -11.62 3.92
CA ARG A 8 15.89 -11.49 3.58
C ARG A 8 16.60 -10.40 4.41
N ASN A 9 15.92 -9.28 4.69
CA ASN A 9 16.52 -8.19 5.48
C ASN A 9 16.66 -8.59 6.95
N ILE A 10 15.74 -9.40 7.49
CA ILE A 10 15.87 -9.94 8.85
C ILE A 10 17.12 -10.82 8.92
N VAL A 11 17.28 -11.74 7.98
CA VAL A 11 18.48 -12.62 7.95
C VAL A 11 19.75 -11.79 7.77
N GLN A 12 19.84 -11.01 6.69
CA GLN A 12 21.06 -10.30 6.30
C GLN A 12 21.44 -9.11 7.21
N CYS A 13 20.48 -8.50 7.88
CA CYS A 13 20.73 -7.29 8.68
C CYS A 13 20.63 -7.53 10.17
N LEU A 14 20.04 -8.63 10.62
CA LEU A 14 19.91 -8.96 12.04
C LEU A 14 20.58 -10.29 12.38
N ASP A 15 20.16 -11.41 11.76
CA ASP A 15 20.64 -12.74 12.12
C ASP A 15 22.14 -12.89 11.82
N ASP A 16 22.62 -12.41 10.66
CA ASP A 16 24.04 -12.48 10.26
C ASP A 16 24.98 -11.64 11.17
N TYR A 17 24.42 -10.72 11.95
CA TYR A 17 25.13 -9.86 12.88
C TYR A 17 24.78 -10.07 14.35
N ASP A 18 24.07 -11.14 14.66
CA ASP A 18 23.62 -11.46 16.03
C ASP A 18 22.84 -10.33 16.72
N ILE A 19 22.10 -9.51 15.94
CA ILE A 19 21.27 -8.43 16.46
C ILE A 19 19.91 -9.01 16.92
N PRO A 20 19.57 -8.92 18.20
CA PRO A 20 18.34 -9.53 18.71
C PRO A 20 17.09 -8.82 18.22
N LEU A 21 16.16 -9.57 17.62
CA LEU A 21 14.84 -9.09 17.22
C LEU A 21 13.82 -9.33 18.35
N LYS A 22 13.37 -8.26 19.00
CA LYS A 22 12.30 -8.31 20.02
C LYS A 22 10.96 -7.97 19.40
N LEU A 23 10.14 -8.99 19.14
CA LEU A 23 8.76 -8.81 18.68
C LEU A 23 7.83 -8.46 19.83
N SER A 24 6.74 -7.74 19.55
CA SER A 24 5.77 -7.30 20.56
C SER A 24 6.38 -6.43 21.67
N HIS A 25 7.38 -5.61 21.33
CA HIS A 25 7.96 -4.62 22.23
C HIS A 25 7.87 -3.23 21.63
N THR A 26 7.86 -2.22 22.49
CA THR A 26 7.94 -0.82 22.09
C THR A 26 8.79 -0.03 23.08
N VAL A 27 9.32 1.12 22.65
CA VAL A 27 9.97 2.08 23.51
C VAL A 27 8.89 2.80 24.32
N VAL A 28 9.00 2.77 25.65
CA VAL A 28 8.06 3.42 26.56
C VAL A 28 8.65 4.61 27.30
N ASP A 29 9.99 4.69 27.36
CA ASP A 29 10.67 5.83 27.98
C ASP A 29 12.04 6.06 27.30
N ILE A 30 12.47 7.32 27.27
CA ILE A 30 13.75 7.78 26.73
C ILE A 30 14.45 8.59 27.80
N LYS A 31 15.66 8.16 28.18
CA LYS A 31 16.49 8.79 29.22
C LYS A 31 17.53 9.72 28.60
N GLY A 32 17.77 10.85 29.29
CA GLY A 32 18.71 11.89 28.86
C GLY A 32 18.01 13.11 28.28
N LYS A 33 18.52 14.32 28.60
CA LYS A 33 17.95 15.59 28.11
C LYS A 33 18.74 16.20 26.95
N GLU A 34 20.06 16.29 27.09
CA GLU A 34 20.93 16.87 26.06
C GLU A 34 21.43 15.80 25.10
N ARG A 35 21.63 14.58 25.61
CA ARG A 35 22.04 13.41 24.85
C ARG A 35 21.27 12.20 25.37
N LEU A 36 21.03 11.23 24.51
CA LEU A 36 20.45 9.95 24.88
C LEU A 36 21.41 9.21 25.81
N GLU A 37 20.90 8.71 26.93
CA GLU A 37 21.64 7.93 27.94
C GLU A 37 21.10 6.50 28.03
N GLY A 38 19.88 6.28 27.57
CA GLY A 38 19.24 4.97 27.56
C GLY A 38 17.77 5.02 27.17
N ILE A 39 17.20 3.84 27.02
CA ILE A 39 15.79 3.64 26.71
C ILE A 39 15.18 2.57 27.60
N THR A 40 13.88 2.61 27.77
CA THR A 40 13.12 1.52 28.37
C THR A 40 12.20 0.90 27.34
N LEU A 41 12.28 -0.42 27.16
CA LEU A 41 11.35 -1.21 26.34
C LEU A 41 10.31 -1.85 27.24
N ALA A 42 9.10 -2.04 26.73
CA ALA A 42 8.09 -2.90 27.36
C ALA A 42 7.42 -3.79 26.32
N GLN A 43 6.94 -4.95 26.78
CA GLN A 43 6.07 -5.79 25.96
C GLN A 43 4.75 -5.09 25.68
N VAL A 44 4.14 -5.37 24.53
CA VAL A 44 2.82 -4.87 24.19
C VAL A 44 1.82 -6.02 24.01
N ASP A 45 0.57 -5.74 24.37
CA ASP A 45 -0.56 -6.64 24.13
C ASP A 45 -0.98 -6.70 22.64
N SER A 46 -2.05 -7.43 22.34
CA SER A 46 -2.60 -7.55 20.97
C SER A 46 -3.12 -6.22 20.39
N HIS A 47 -3.32 -5.20 21.22
CA HIS A 47 -3.75 -3.86 20.84
C HIS A 47 -2.60 -2.85 20.77
N GLY A 48 -1.36 -3.31 20.98
CA GLY A 48 -0.17 -2.46 20.98
C GLY A 48 0.02 -1.64 22.26
N LYS A 49 -0.71 -1.94 23.34
CA LYS A 49 -0.56 -1.24 24.63
C LYS A 49 0.54 -1.88 25.47
N PRO A 50 1.44 -1.06 26.07
CA PRO A 50 2.46 -1.57 26.98
C PRO A 50 1.87 -2.36 28.15
N ILE A 51 2.48 -3.49 28.47
CA ILE A 51 2.10 -4.36 29.61
C ILE A 51 2.96 -3.96 30.79
N PRO A 52 2.36 -3.43 31.91
CA PRO A 52 3.10 -3.05 33.08
C PRO A 52 3.86 -4.23 33.73
N GLY A 53 5.07 -3.98 34.21
CA GLY A 53 5.93 -4.98 34.83
C GLY A 53 6.77 -5.79 33.84
N THR A 54 6.78 -5.40 32.56
CA THR A 54 7.62 -6.02 31.52
C THR A 54 8.72 -5.09 31.03
N GLU A 55 8.98 -4.02 31.75
CA GLU A 55 9.95 -3.00 31.40
C GLU A 55 11.38 -3.55 31.44
N GLU A 56 12.14 -3.31 30.38
CA GLU A 56 13.56 -3.63 30.25
C GLU A 56 14.35 -2.36 29.95
N GLU A 57 15.37 -2.08 30.75
CA GLU A 57 16.23 -0.89 30.57
C GLU A 57 17.47 -1.22 29.73
N TYR A 58 17.78 -0.34 28.80
CA TYR A 58 18.96 -0.41 27.96
C TYR A 58 19.74 0.90 28.01
N SER A 59 21.03 0.80 28.34
CA SER A 59 21.95 1.91 28.22
C SER A 59 22.39 2.02 26.77
N CYS A 60 22.16 3.17 26.14
CA CYS A 60 22.59 3.47 24.78
C CYS A 60 22.71 4.98 24.59
N ASP A 61 23.52 5.39 23.64
CA ASP A 61 23.73 6.79 23.28
C ASP A 61 23.08 7.17 21.95
N THR A 62 22.49 6.21 21.28
CA THR A 62 21.83 6.38 19.98
C THR A 62 20.56 5.49 19.90
N LEU A 63 19.47 6.08 19.46
CA LEU A 63 18.21 5.39 19.14
C LEU A 63 17.84 5.68 17.69
N LEU A 64 17.80 4.63 16.86
CA LEU A 64 17.34 4.73 15.48
C LEU A 64 15.87 4.37 15.41
N LEU A 65 15.03 5.30 14.97
CA LEU A 65 13.59 5.10 14.84
C LEU A 65 13.24 4.73 13.40
N SER A 66 12.53 3.61 13.25
CA SER A 66 11.95 3.17 12.00
C SER A 66 10.48 2.77 12.26
N VAL A 67 9.67 3.78 12.53
CA VAL A 67 8.29 3.60 13.03
C VAL A 67 7.22 3.56 11.94
N GLY A 68 7.64 3.43 10.70
CA GLY A 68 6.78 3.43 9.52
C GLY A 68 6.63 4.82 8.90
N LEU A 69 6.28 4.83 7.64
CA LEU A 69 6.01 6.04 6.87
C LEU A 69 4.51 6.34 6.89
N ILE A 70 4.17 7.61 6.94
CA ILE A 70 2.79 8.10 6.79
C ILE A 70 2.77 8.98 5.53
N PRO A 71 1.86 8.73 4.57
CA PRO A 71 1.69 9.59 3.41
C PRO A 71 1.45 11.04 3.81
N GLU A 72 2.38 11.94 3.44
CA GLU A 72 2.27 13.37 3.73
C GLU A 72 1.35 14.05 2.71
N ASN A 73 0.18 14.43 3.14
CA ASN A 73 -0.90 14.92 2.28
C ASN A 73 -1.57 16.20 2.79
N GLU A 74 -0.86 17.06 3.48
CA GLU A 74 -1.38 18.34 3.95
C GLU A 74 -1.84 19.21 2.78
N ILE A 75 -1.01 19.34 1.74
CA ILE A 75 -1.32 20.10 0.52
C ILE A 75 -2.53 19.48 -0.19
N SER A 76 -2.55 18.16 -0.38
CA SER A 76 -3.65 17.45 -1.05
C SER A 76 -4.98 17.69 -0.33
N ARG A 77 -4.99 17.62 1.01
CA ARG A 77 -6.19 17.93 1.81
C ARG A 77 -6.61 19.39 1.69
N GLY A 78 -5.64 20.32 1.70
CA GLY A 78 -5.91 21.74 1.51
C GLY A 78 -6.53 22.07 0.15
N MET A 79 -6.24 21.27 -0.88
CA MET A 79 -6.85 21.38 -2.21
C MET A 79 -8.22 20.72 -2.34
N GLY A 80 -8.69 19.97 -1.34
CA GLY A 80 -9.95 19.23 -1.40
C GLY A 80 -9.86 17.89 -2.13
N VAL A 81 -8.66 17.29 -2.18
CA VAL A 81 -8.48 15.93 -2.74
C VAL A 81 -9.14 14.90 -1.83
N ASP A 82 -9.91 13.98 -2.42
CA ASP A 82 -10.52 12.87 -1.71
C ASP A 82 -9.46 11.87 -1.22
N MET A 83 -9.46 11.60 0.09
CA MET A 83 -8.48 10.74 0.72
C MET A 83 -9.01 9.33 0.95
N ASN A 84 -8.15 8.34 0.79
CA ASN A 84 -8.43 6.98 1.17
C ASN A 84 -8.13 6.80 2.69
N PRO A 85 -9.12 6.42 3.52
CA PRO A 85 -8.91 6.31 4.96
C PRO A 85 -7.96 5.18 5.37
N VAL A 86 -7.72 4.20 4.49
CA VAL A 86 -6.83 3.06 4.76
C VAL A 86 -5.37 3.40 4.49
N THR A 87 -5.08 4.07 3.37
CA THR A 87 -3.71 4.44 2.98
C THR A 87 -3.31 5.82 3.52
N SER A 88 -4.27 6.67 3.89
CA SER A 88 -4.08 8.10 4.15
C SER A 88 -3.55 8.89 2.94
N GLY A 89 -3.55 8.29 1.75
CA GLY A 89 -3.20 8.92 0.48
C GLY A 89 -4.43 9.29 -0.34
N PRO A 90 -4.27 10.02 -1.46
CA PRO A 90 -5.34 10.35 -2.39
C PRO A 90 -6.05 9.12 -2.95
N LYS A 91 -7.34 9.24 -3.25
CA LYS A 91 -8.03 8.32 -4.14
C LYS A 91 -7.70 8.70 -5.58
N VAL A 92 -7.33 7.71 -6.37
CA VAL A 92 -6.96 7.92 -7.78
C VAL A 92 -7.65 6.93 -8.70
N ASN A 93 -7.82 7.33 -9.95
CA ASN A 93 -8.29 6.49 -11.04
C ASN A 93 -7.12 5.75 -11.74
N GLU A 94 -7.38 5.05 -12.84
CA GLU A 94 -6.40 4.29 -13.65
C GLU A 94 -5.24 5.14 -14.17
N SER A 95 -5.43 6.43 -14.32
CA SER A 95 -4.42 7.38 -14.78
C SER A 95 -3.60 7.99 -13.63
N LEU A 96 -3.84 7.58 -12.38
CA LEU A 96 -3.32 8.16 -11.15
C LEU A 96 -3.79 9.61 -10.93
N GLU A 97 -4.88 10.03 -11.57
CA GLU A 97 -5.52 11.31 -11.39
C GLU A 97 -6.50 11.25 -10.20
N THR A 98 -6.55 12.31 -9.42
CA THR A 98 -7.44 12.44 -8.25
C THR A 98 -8.84 12.92 -8.68
N ASN A 99 -9.72 13.17 -7.70
CA ASN A 99 -11.00 13.85 -7.93
C ASN A 99 -10.84 15.32 -8.38
N ILE A 100 -9.66 15.89 -8.23
CA ILE A 100 -9.35 17.25 -8.72
C ILE A 100 -8.68 17.12 -10.08
N GLU A 101 -9.32 17.67 -11.08
CA GLU A 101 -8.87 17.63 -12.47
C GLU A 101 -7.44 18.18 -12.65
N GLY A 102 -6.58 17.43 -13.35
CA GLY A 102 -5.19 17.78 -13.58
C GLY A 102 -4.27 17.58 -12.39
N VAL A 103 -4.78 17.03 -11.28
CA VAL A 103 -3.99 16.71 -10.08
C VAL A 103 -3.78 15.21 -10.01
N PHE A 104 -2.51 14.80 -10.11
CA PHE A 104 -2.06 13.41 -10.08
C PHE A 104 -1.32 13.12 -8.80
N ALA A 105 -1.39 11.86 -8.33
CA ALA A 105 -0.68 11.42 -7.14
C ALA A 105 0.04 10.09 -7.39
N CYS A 106 1.29 9.98 -6.90
CA CYS A 106 2.11 8.77 -7.05
C CYS A 106 3.11 8.66 -5.90
N GLY A 107 3.69 7.49 -5.74
CA GLY A 107 4.69 7.22 -4.73
C GLY A 107 4.15 7.21 -3.30
N ASN A 108 5.00 7.49 -2.31
CA ASN A 108 4.65 7.34 -0.90
C ASN A 108 3.58 8.32 -0.39
N VAL A 109 3.26 9.37 -1.12
CA VAL A 109 2.10 10.24 -0.81
C VAL A 109 0.78 9.56 -1.14
N LEU A 110 0.76 8.64 -2.12
CA LEU A 110 -0.42 7.88 -2.55
C LEU A 110 -0.63 6.65 -1.67
N HIS A 111 0.38 5.79 -1.61
CA HIS A 111 0.47 4.67 -0.67
C HIS A 111 1.94 4.28 -0.47
N VAL A 112 2.30 3.84 0.74
CA VAL A 112 3.70 3.53 1.06
C VAL A 112 4.14 2.27 0.31
N HIS A 113 5.22 2.38 -0.46
CA HIS A 113 5.85 1.28 -1.17
C HIS A 113 6.95 0.63 -0.34
N ASP A 114 7.21 -0.65 -0.61
CA ASP A 114 8.33 -1.43 -0.04
C ASP A 114 9.56 -1.46 -0.96
N LEU A 115 9.40 -1.14 -2.24
CA LEU A 115 10.49 -1.06 -3.21
C LEU A 115 10.46 0.27 -3.97
N VAL A 116 11.63 0.90 -4.11
CA VAL A 116 11.78 2.15 -4.88
C VAL A 116 11.46 1.96 -6.38
N ASP A 117 11.63 0.76 -6.90
CA ASP A 117 11.29 0.44 -8.29
C ASP A 117 9.79 0.67 -8.57
N PHE A 118 8.93 0.28 -7.64
CA PHE A 118 7.48 0.53 -7.74
C PHE A 118 7.13 2.02 -7.70
N VAL A 119 7.85 2.79 -6.85
CA VAL A 119 7.71 4.25 -6.81
C VAL A 119 8.08 4.87 -8.16
N SER A 120 9.19 4.44 -8.75
CA SER A 120 9.69 4.96 -10.02
C SER A 120 8.76 4.64 -11.19
N GLU A 121 8.22 3.41 -11.24
CA GLU A 121 7.25 2.98 -12.24
C GLU A 121 5.95 3.79 -12.14
N GLU A 122 5.42 3.94 -10.95
CA GLU A 122 4.19 4.70 -10.69
C GLU A 122 4.36 6.18 -11.00
N ALA A 123 5.50 6.77 -10.60
CA ALA A 123 5.83 8.16 -10.92
C ALA A 123 5.97 8.40 -12.42
N GLY A 124 6.59 7.45 -13.14
CA GLY A 124 6.67 7.49 -14.60
C GLY A 124 5.30 7.45 -15.27
N THR A 125 4.37 6.64 -14.74
CA THR A 125 2.98 6.55 -15.22
C THR A 125 2.21 7.85 -14.94
N ALA A 126 2.27 8.38 -13.73
CA ALA A 126 1.64 9.64 -13.38
C ALA A 126 2.17 10.80 -14.24
N GLY A 127 3.49 10.86 -14.44
CA GLY A 127 4.12 11.89 -15.26
C GLY A 127 3.69 11.84 -16.75
N ARG A 128 3.59 10.64 -17.34
CA ARG A 128 3.06 10.49 -18.71
C ARG A 128 1.60 10.94 -18.80
N ASN A 129 0.76 10.51 -17.88
CA ASN A 129 -0.66 10.88 -17.85
C ASN A 129 -0.87 12.39 -17.64
N ALA A 130 -0.06 13.01 -16.78
CA ALA A 130 -0.08 14.46 -16.61
C ALA A 130 0.35 15.21 -17.88
N ALA A 131 1.37 14.71 -18.59
CA ALA A 131 1.79 15.29 -19.86
C ALA A 131 0.72 15.14 -20.95
N GLU A 132 0.02 14.01 -21.00
CA GLU A 132 -1.12 13.80 -21.91
C GLU A 132 -2.29 14.73 -21.58
N TYR A 133 -2.60 14.89 -20.29
CA TYR A 133 -3.60 15.85 -19.83
C TYR A 133 -3.32 17.27 -20.36
N VAL A 134 -2.07 17.74 -20.23
CA VAL A 134 -1.67 19.07 -20.74
C VAL A 134 -1.78 19.17 -22.27
N LYS A 135 -1.46 18.10 -23.00
CA LYS A 135 -1.50 18.09 -24.47
C LYS A 135 -2.90 18.02 -25.05
N LEU A 136 -3.75 17.18 -24.48
CA LEU A 136 -5.08 16.89 -25.01
C LEU A 136 -6.17 17.80 -24.43
N GLY A 137 -5.93 18.39 -23.26
CA GLY A 137 -6.90 19.25 -22.60
C GLY A 137 -8.27 18.55 -22.46
N GLU A 138 -9.33 19.26 -22.90
CA GLU A 138 -10.71 18.75 -22.82
C GLU A 138 -10.97 17.52 -23.71
N GLU A 139 -10.19 17.29 -24.77
CA GLU A 139 -10.34 16.12 -25.65
C GLU A 139 -10.03 14.80 -24.94
N ARG A 140 -9.26 14.83 -23.85
CA ARG A 140 -8.98 13.65 -23.00
C ARG A 140 -10.20 13.22 -22.17
N ARG A 141 -11.18 14.07 -21.99
CA ARG A 141 -12.40 13.78 -21.22
C ARG A 141 -13.35 12.93 -22.05
N GLN A 142 -13.09 11.66 -22.14
CA GLN A 142 -14.10 10.72 -22.58
C GLN A 142 -14.95 10.34 -21.36
N ASP A 143 -16.25 10.58 -21.45
CA ASP A 143 -17.25 10.16 -20.45
C ASP A 143 -17.45 8.63 -20.53
N GLY A 144 -16.37 7.89 -20.33
CA GLY A 144 -16.40 6.44 -20.29
C GLY A 144 -16.98 5.91 -18.98
N LYS A 145 -17.43 4.67 -19.01
CA LYS A 145 -17.94 3.98 -17.86
C LYS A 145 -16.85 3.74 -16.82
N GLU A 146 -17.11 4.13 -15.60
CA GLU A 146 -16.22 3.90 -14.47
C GLU A 146 -16.50 2.55 -13.82
N ILE A 147 -15.48 1.70 -13.74
CA ILE A 147 -15.49 0.41 -13.04
C ILE A 147 -14.90 0.64 -11.65
N ARG A 148 -15.62 0.22 -10.62
CA ARG A 148 -15.16 0.35 -9.24
C ARG A 148 -14.28 -0.82 -8.84
N MET A 149 -13.15 -0.52 -8.16
CA MET A 149 -12.36 -1.53 -7.46
C MET A 149 -12.92 -1.77 -6.06
N ASN A 150 -13.17 -3.04 -5.72
CA ASN A 150 -13.76 -3.45 -4.45
C ASN A 150 -12.82 -4.41 -3.70
N PRO A 151 -11.94 -3.89 -2.83
CA PRO A 151 -11.08 -4.72 -1.98
C PRO A 151 -11.88 -5.30 -0.81
N ILE A 152 -11.90 -6.63 -0.66
CA ILE A 152 -12.59 -7.34 0.44
C ILE A 152 -11.75 -8.54 0.92
N GLU A 153 -12.20 -9.23 1.94
CA GLU A 153 -11.71 -10.56 2.39
C GLU A 153 -10.17 -10.68 2.36
N GLY A 154 -9.51 -9.93 3.24
CA GLY A 154 -8.05 -9.97 3.37
C GLY A 154 -7.32 -8.87 2.58
N VAL A 155 -7.92 -8.23 1.59
CA VAL A 155 -7.36 -7.08 0.87
C VAL A 155 -7.80 -5.78 1.54
N ARG A 156 -6.85 -4.93 1.92
CA ARG A 156 -7.13 -3.69 2.66
C ARG A 156 -7.57 -2.53 1.77
N TYR A 157 -6.98 -2.41 0.60
CA TYR A 157 -7.21 -1.33 -0.36
C TYR A 157 -6.65 -1.74 -1.72
N THR A 158 -7.04 -1.05 -2.77
CA THR A 158 -6.46 -1.12 -4.12
C THR A 158 -6.05 0.26 -4.61
N VAL A 159 -5.01 0.33 -5.41
CA VAL A 159 -4.61 1.50 -6.20
C VAL A 159 -4.43 1.03 -7.63
N PRO A 160 -5.21 1.58 -8.57
CA PRO A 160 -6.24 2.61 -8.43
C PRO A 160 -7.51 2.12 -7.73
N GLY A 161 -8.40 3.06 -7.38
CA GLY A 161 -9.72 2.81 -6.80
C GLY A 161 -10.83 2.67 -7.82
N THR A 162 -10.63 3.22 -9.03
CA THR A 162 -11.56 3.17 -10.16
C THR A 162 -10.82 3.04 -11.48
N ILE A 163 -11.49 2.51 -12.49
CA ILE A 163 -10.92 2.28 -13.83
C ILE A 163 -11.91 2.74 -14.88
N ASN A 164 -11.44 3.59 -15.80
CA ASN A 164 -12.14 3.88 -17.05
C ASN A 164 -11.37 3.20 -18.20
N VAL A 165 -12.02 2.22 -18.84
CA VAL A 165 -11.40 1.40 -19.89
C VAL A 165 -10.99 2.22 -21.10
N ASP A 166 -11.73 3.28 -21.42
CA ASP A 166 -11.44 4.11 -22.59
C ASP A 166 -10.16 4.92 -22.42
N ARG A 167 -9.85 5.34 -21.17
CA ARG A 167 -8.67 6.13 -20.81
C ARG A 167 -7.44 5.30 -20.43
N MET A 168 -7.63 4.05 -20.02
CA MET A 168 -6.49 3.22 -19.58
C MET A 168 -5.54 2.85 -20.72
N ASP A 169 -4.27 2.69 -20.39
CA ASP A 169 -3.29 2.06 -21.26
C ASP A 169 -3.64 0.58 -21.55
N GLU A 170 -2.92 -0.06 -22.48
CA GLU A 170 -3.10 -1.48 -22.81
C GLU A 170 -3.01 -2.40 -21.60
N ASN A 171 -2.21 -2.04 -20.61
CA ASN A 171 -2.02 -2.77 -19.36
C ASN A 171 -2.15 -1.84 -18.17
N LEU A 172 -2.85 -2.29 -17.14
CA LEU A 172 -2.99 -1.63 -15.84
C LEU A 172 -2.52 -2.54 -14.73
N THR A 173 -1.59 -2.05 -13.92
CA THR A 173 -1.18 -2.73 -12.68
C THR A 173 -2.01 -2.18 -11.52
N VAL A 174 -2.78 -3.05 -10.88
CA VAL A 174 -3.51 -2.73 -9.63
C VAL A 174 -2.69 -3.24 -8.47
N ARG A 175 -2.24 -2.34 -7.60
CA ARG A 175 -1.46 -2.65 -6.40
C ARG A 175 -2.32 -2.64 -5.15
N PHE A 176 -2.00 -3.50 -4.20
CA PHE A 176 -2.72 -3.60 -2.94
C PHE A 176 -1.88 -4.20 -1.82
N ARG A 177 -2.34 -4.07 -0.59
CA ARG A 177 -1.79 -4.77 0.57
C ARG A 177 -2.86 -5.60 1.25
N VAL A 178 -2.39 -6.68 1.88
CA VAL A 178 -3.25 -7.56 2.68
C VAL A 178 -3.29 -7.15 4.14
N GLY A 179 -4.35 -7.53 4.87
CA GLY A 179 -4.55 -7.19 6.27
C GLY A 179 -3.90 -8.15 7.26
N GLY A 180 -3.41 -9.31 6.80
CA GLY A 180 -2.81 -10.36 7.62
C GLY A 180 -1.83 -11.21 6.84
N VAL A 181 -1.23 -12.19 7.50
CA VAL A 181 -0.38 -13.19 6.85
C VAL A 181 -1.26 -14.36 6.44
N TYR A 182 -1.34 -14.62 5.13
CA TYR A 182 -2.07 -15.75 4.54
C TYR A 182 -1.08 -16.71 3.92
N LYS A 183 -1.21 -18.00 4.27
CA LYS A 183 -0.36 -19.07 3.75
C LYS A 183 -1.19 -19.98 2.85
N ASN A 184 -0.56 -20.48 1.78
CA ASN A 184 -1.23 -21.41 0.86
C ASN A 184 -2.56 -20.83 0.33
N CYS A 185 -2.57 -19.59 -0.14
CA CYS A 185 -3.76 -18.86 -0.51
C CYS A 185 -3.78 -18.54 -2.01
N TYR A 186 -4.88 -17.96 -2.44
CA TYR A 186 -5.05 -17.43 -3.79
C TYR A 186 -5.36 -15.93 -3.73
N ILE A 187 -4.72 -15.16 -4.61
CA ILE A 187 -5.16 -13.83 -4.98
C ILE A 187 -6.19 -14.01 -6.09
N SER A 188 -7.42 -13.60 -5.84
CA SER A 188 -8.53 -13.73 -6.79
C SER A 188 -9.10 -12.36 -7.17
N ALA A 189 -9.41 -12.20 -8.45
CA ALA A 189 -10.20 -11.06 -8.92
C ALA A 189 -11.45 -11.54 -9.64
N TYR A 190 -12.56 -10.91 -9.29
CA TYR A 190 -13.87 -11.16 -9.85
C TYR A 190 -14.33 -9.95 -10.66
N PHE A 191 -14.84 -10.18 -11.84
CA PHE A 191 -15.52 -9.20 -12.67
C PHE A 191 -17.01 -9.38 -12.43
N ASP A 192 -17.59 -8.48 -11.66
CA ASP A 192 -18.86 -8.66 -10.97
C ASP A 192 -18.88 -10.03 -10.25
N ASP A 193 -19.63 -11.02 -10.71
CA ASP A 193 -19.72 -12.35 -10.10
C ASP A 193 -18.79 -13.40 -10.74
N GLU A 194 -18.12 -13.11 -11.85
CA GLU A 194 -17.26 -14.05 -12.56
C GLU A 194 -15.80 -13.98 -12.07
N ARG A 195 -15.25 -15.10 -11.61
CA ARG A 195 -13.85 -15.19 -11.22
C ARG A 195 -12.94 -15.27 -12.44
N VAL A 196 -12.23 -14.16 -12.73
CA VAL A 196 -11.35 -14.02 -13.90
C VAL A 196 -9.88 -14.27 -13.57
N ILE A 197 -9.45 -13.91 -12.36
CA ILE A 197 -8.07 -14.14 -11.90
C ILE A 197 -8.11 -15.03 -10.66
N HIS A 198 -7.23 -16.05 -10.63
CA HIS A 198 -7.08 -16.96 -9.51
C HIS A 198 -5.62 -17.43 -9.44
N ARG A 199 -4.77 -16.69 -8.74
CA ARG A 199 -3.32 -16.91 -8.69
C ARG A 199 -2.89 -17.44 -7.34
N LYS A 200 -2.31 -18.65 -7.32
CA LYS A 200 -1.79 -19.26 -6.09
C LYS A 200 -0.58 -18.50 -5.55
N ARG A 201 -0.58 -18.28 -4.24
CA ARG A 201 0.54 -17.68 -3.51
C ARG A 201 0.90 -18.56 -2.32
N PRO A 202 2.20 -18.92 -2.14
CA PRO A 202 2.63 -19.64 -0.95
C PRO A 202 2.41 -18.85 0.33
N VAL A 203 2.70 -17.57 0.29
CA VAL A 203 2.52 -16.62 1.40
C VAL A 203 2.25 -15.23 0.81
N VAL A 204 1.34 -14.49 1.45
CA VAL A 204 1.20 -13.03 1.30
C VAL A 204 1.19 -12.39 2.69
N ALA A 205 1.78 -11.22 2.84
CA ALA A 205 1.95 -10.57 4.13
C ALA A 205 1.77 -9.04 4.03
N PRO A 206 1.32 -8.34 5.10
CA PRO A 206 1.07 -6.89 5.06
C PRO A 206 2.29 -6.03 4.70
N GLY A 207 3.50 -6.52 4.96
CA GLY A 207 4.75 -5.83 4.65
C GLY A 207 5.13 -5.86 3.17
N GLU A 208 4.48 -6.72 2.36
CA GLU A 208 4.79 -6.89 0.94
C GLU A 208 3.64 -6.34 0.08
N MET A 209 4.00 -5.57 -0.97
CA MET A 209 3.04 -5.08 -1.96
C MET A 209 2.69 -6.22 -2.92
N GLU A 210 1.40 -6.47 -3.08
CA GLU A 210 0.87 -7.41 -4.06
C GLU A 210 0.29 -6.66 -5.25
N GLU A 211 0.23 -7.33 -6.41
CA GLU A 211 -0.33 -6.76 -7.62
C GLU A 211 -1.14 -7.76 -8.43
N ILE A 212 -2.12 -7.26 -9.16
CA ILE A 212 -2.76 -7.94 -10.30
C ILE A 212 -2.60 -7.08 -11.55
N LYS A 213 -2.51 -7.73 -12.70
CA LYS A 213 -2.44 -7.05 -14.00
C LYS A 213 -3.74 -7.26 -14.75
N LEU A 214 -4.30 -6.16 -15.23
CA LEU A 214 -5.49 -6.13 -16.06
C LEU A 214 -5.11 -5.62 -17.44
N THR A 215 -5.64 -6.22 -18.50
CA THR A 215 -5.43 -5.75 -19.84
C THR A 215 -6.70 -5.09 -20.37
N LYS A 216 -6.54 -4.07 -21.21
CA LYS A 216 -7.66 -3.39 -21.87
C LYS A 216 -8.50 -4.37 -22.71
N GLU A 217 -7.83 -5.26 -23.46
CA GLU A 217 -8.49 -6.33 -24.22
C GLU A 217 -9.39 -7.21 -23.33
N GLN A 218 -8.90 -7.55 -22.11
CA GLN A 218 -9.66 -8.35 -21.15
C GLN A 218 -10.92 -7.62 -20.67
N LEU A 219 -10.79 -6.34 -20.29
CA LEU A 219 -11.91 -5.52 -19.81
C LEU A 219 -12.96 -5.23 -20.90
N LEU A 220 -12.54 -5.04 -22.15
CA LEU A 220 -13.44 -4.83 -23.28
C LEU A 220 -14.36 -6.02 -23.57
N LYS A 221 -14.03 -7.22 -23.08
CA LYS A 221 -14.92 -8.41 -23.18
C LYS A 221 -16.12 -8.32 -22.25
N TYR A 222 -16.11 -7.39 -21.27
CA TYR A 222 -17.13 -7.19 -20.25
C TYR A 222 -17.72 -5.77 -20.32
N PRO A 223 -18.51 -5.44 -21.38
CA PRO A 223 -18.99 -4.06 -21.58
C PRO A 223 -19.90 -3.54 -20.46
N ASP A 224 -20.56 -4.47 -19.73
CA ASP A 224 -21.46 -4.13 -18.62
C ASP A 224 -20.81 -4.20 -17.24
N LEU A 225 -19.52 -4.50 -17.15
CA LEU A 225 -18.77 -4.62 -15.89
C LEU A 225 -18.92 -3.38 -15.01
N GLN A 226 -19.33 -3.58 -13.76
CA GLN A 226 -19.52 -2.51 -12.78
C GLN A 226 -18.41 -2.49 -11.72
N THR A 227 -17.98 -3.70 -11.32
CA THR A 227 -17.10 -3.85 -10.15
C THR A 227 -16.05 -4.92 -10.40
N ILE A 228 -14.80 -4.62 -10.02
CA ILE A 228 -13.75 -5.62 -9.94
C ILE A 228 -13.44 -5.85 -8.46
N THR A 229 -13.82 -7.02 -7.97
CA THR A 229 -13.59 -7.42 -6.58
C THR A 229 -12.27 -8.15 -6.46
N VAL A 230 -11.39 -7.69 -5.55
CA VAL A 230 -10.09 -8.32 -5.25
C VAL A 230 -10.12 -8.85 -3.83
N LYS A 231 -9.78 -10.13 -3.66
CA LYS A 231 -9.79 -10.79 -2.36
C LYS A 231 -8.72 -11.89 -2.24
N ILE A 232 -8.48 -12.31 -0.99
CA ILE A 232 -7.65 -13.47 -0.67
C ILE A 232 -8.57 -14.65 -0.36
N GLU A 233 -8.36 -15.77 -1.04
CA GLU A 233 -9.09 -17.02 -0.80
C GLU A 233 -8.15 -18.07 -0.22
N GLU A 234 -8.64 -18.85 0.73
CA GLU A 234 -7.91 -20.00 1.27
C GLU A 234 -7.85 -21.12 0.23
N ALA A 235 -6.77 -21.93 0.26
CA ALA A 235 -6.56 -23.03 -0.66
C ALA A 235 -7.29 -24.31 -0.20
#